data_9025baa249f2b7c0c9ff058970ca2ed4
#
_entry.id   9025baa249f2b7c0c9ff058970ca2ed4
#
_cell.length_a   1.000
_cell.length_b   1.000
_cell.length_c   1.000
_cell.angle_alpha   90.00
_cell.angle_beta   90.00
_cell.angle_gamma   90.00
#
_symmetry.space_group_name_H-M   'P 1'
#
loop_
_entity.id
_entity.type
_entity.pdbx_description
1 polymer ?
#
loop_
_entity_poly.entity_id
_entity_poly.type
_entity_poly.pdbx_seq_one_letter_code
_entity_poly.pdbx_strand_id
1 'polypeptide(L)'
;MSRQPTPTSPRAWVEVDLGALRRNGAALAARARIPLLAVIKADGYGLGAVPVAGALEPLDPWGFGVATVPEGVELRDAGVSRPILVLSPVLPDEYPTMRGAGLRPSLGSASAIADWARTGGG
;
A
#
# COMPACT_ATOMS: atom_id res chain seq x y z
N MET A 1 -17.94 32.80 30.87
CA MET A 1 -18.44 31.62 30.17
C MET A 1 -17.94 31.70 28.72
N SER A 2 -16.93 30.94 28.38
CA SER A 2 -16.47 30.84 26.99
C SER A 2 -17.41 29.89 26.23
N ARG A 3 -18.14 30.44 25.26
CA ARG A 3 -18.91 29.63 24.32
C ARG A 3 -17.93 28.77 23.50
N GLN A 4 -17.98 27.48 23.68
CA GLN A 4 -17.34 26.57 22.72
C GLN A 4 -18.02 26.76 21.35
N PRO A 5 -17.24 26.91 20.27
CA PRO A 5 -17.83 27.00 18.95
C PRO A 5 -18.61 25.70 18.66
N THR A 6 -19.85 25.84 18.25
CA THR A 6 -20.65 24.71 17.75
C THR A 6 -19.89 24.08 16.58
N PRO A 7 -19.70 22.76 16.54
CA PRO A 7 -19.08 22.12 15.39
C PRO A 7 -19.88 22.47 14.14
N THR A 8 -19.29 23.24 13.23
CA THR A 8 -19.91 23.49 11.93
C THR A 8 -19.83 22.19 11.14
N SER A 9 -21.00 21.66 10.71
CA SER A 9 -21.02 20.53 9.78
C SER A 9 -20.15 20.84 8.56
N PRO A 10 -19.34 19.89 8.07
CA PRO A 10 -18.50 20.14 6.91
C PRO A 10 -19.37 20.47 5.70
N ARG A 11 -18.94 21.46 4.90
CA ARG A 11 -19.67 21.86 3.68
C ARG A 11 -19.61 20.81 2.57
N ALA A 12 -18.62 19.93 2.64
CA ALA A 12 -18.43 18.83 1.71
C ALA A 12 -17.71 17.68 2.42
N TRP A 13 -18.02 16.48 2.03
CA TRP A 13 -17.34 15.27 2.51
C TRP A 13 -17.25 14.24 1.38
N VAL A 14 -16.37 13.28 1.54
CA VAL A 14 -16.23 12.14 0.63
C VAL A 14 -16.70 10.89 1.37
N GLU A 15 -17.57 10.13 0.73
CA GLU A 15 -17.98 8.81 1.22
C GLU A 15 -17.28 7.73 0.40
N VAL A 16 -16.59 6.80 1.06
CA VAL A 16 -15.91 5.68 0.42
C VAL A 16 -16.65 4.39 0.74
N ASP A 17 -17.21 3.74 -0.27
CA ASP A 17 -17.85 2.43 -0.13
C ASP A 17 -16.81 1.31 -0.27
N LEU A 18 -16.21 0.91 0.84
CA LEU A 18 -15.24 -0.19 0.89
C LEU A 18 -15.88 -1.54 0.53
N GLY A 19 -17.19 -1.69 0.73
CA GLY A 19 -17.94 -2.88 0.31
C GLY A 19 -18.00 -2.99 -1.21
N ALA A 20 -18.25 -1.89 -1.92
CA ALA A 20 -18.20 -1.84 -3.38
C ALA A 20 -16.79 -2.15 -3.90
N LEU A 21 -15.77 -1.57 -3.30
CA LEU A 21 -14.37 -1.85 -3.63
C LEU A 21 -14.05 -3.35 -3.50
N ARG A 22 -14.46 -3.97 -2.40
CA ARG A 22 -14.26 -5.40 -2.17
C ARG A 22 -15.01 -6.25 -3.21
N ARG A 23 -16.26 -5.94 -3.54
CA ARG A 23 -17.02 -6.64 -4.58
C ARG A 23 -16.35 -6.55 -5.94
N ASN A 24 -15.82 -5.39 -6.29
CA ASN A 24 -15.07 -5.17 -7.54
C ASN A 24 -13.78 -6.00 -7.55
N GLY A 25 -13.03 -6.00 -6.44
CA GLY A 25 -11.84 -6.82 -6.29
C GLY A 25 -12.14 -8.31 -6.43
N ALA A 26 -13.22 -8.79 -5.82
CA ALA A 26 -13.67 -10.18 -5.94
C ALA A 26 -13.99 -10.56 -7.38
N ALA A 27 -14.69 -9.69 -8.13
CA ALA A 27 -14.99 -9.92 -9.54
C ALA A 27 -13.73 -10.00 -10.40
N LEU A 28 -12.74 -9.13 -10.14
CA LEU A 28 -11.45 -9.15 -10.84
C LEU A 28 -10.65 -10.40 -10.53
N ALA A 29 -10.56 -10.80 -9.24
CA ALA A 29 -9.86 -12.02 -8.83
C ALA A 29 -10.47 -13.27 -9.47
N ALA A 30 -11.81 -13.38 -9.48
CA ALA A 30 -12.52 -14.48 -10.11
C ALA A 30 -12.27 -14.55 -11.61
N ARG A 31 -12.20 -13.41 -12.28
CA ARG A 31 -11.93 -13.34 -13.73
C ARG A 31 -10.47 -13.65 -14.06
N ALA A 32 -9.53 -13.13 -13.25
CA ALA A 32 -8.10 -13.34 -13.44
C ALA A 32 -7.67 -14.79 -13.14
N ARG A 33 -8.37 -15.47 -12.21
CA ARG A 33 -8.06 -16.81 -11.73
C ARG A 33 -6.66 -16.96 -11.11
N ILE A 34 -6.10 -15.86 -10.65
CA ILE A 34 -4.83 -15.77 -9.92
C ILE A 34 -4.98 -14.75 -8.79
N PRO A 35 -4.18 -14.85 -7.73
CA PRO A 35 -4.17 -13.84 -6.68
C PRO A 35 -3.82 -12.45 -7.24
N LEU A 36 -4.48 -11.42 -6.74
CA LEU A 36 -4.25 -10.05 -7.19
C LEU A 36 -3.07 -9.42 -6.46
N LEU A 37 -2.29 -8.62 -7.17
CA LEU A 37 -1.45 -7.58 -6.59
C LEU A 37 -2.26 -6.27 -6.66
N ALA A 38 -2.79 -5.83 -5.53
CA ALA A 38 -3.59 -4.61 -5.49
C ALA A 38 -2.69 -3.37 -5.40
N VAL A 39 -2.72 -2.51 -6.41
CA VAL A 39 -1.98 -1.25 -6.41
C VAL A 39 -2.79 -0.20 -5.66
N ILE A 40 -2.26 0.25 -4.52
CA ILE A 40 -2.90 1.17 -3.59
C ILE A 40 -2.02 2.38 -3.26
N LYS A 41 -1.16 2.76 -4.20
CA LYS A 41 -0.34 3.97 -4.13
C LYS A 41 -1.17 5.24 -4.00
N ALA A 42 -0.52 6.36 -3.69
CA ALA A 42 -1.15 7.67 -3.52
C ALA A 42 -2.34 7.59 -2.53
N ASP A 43 -2.09 7.01 -1.37
CA ASP A 43 -3.09 6.80 -0.31
C ASP A 43 -4.35 6.07 -0.83
N GLY A 44 -4.14 4.96 -1.55
CA GLY A 44 -5.24 4.20 -2.14
C GLY A 44 -5.97 4.98 -3.24
N TYR A 45 -5.24 5.78 -4.03
CA TYR A 45 -5.82 6.72 -4.99
C TYR A 45 -6.78 7.72 -4.34
N GLY A 46 -6.46 8.16 -3.14
CA GLY A 46 -7.26 9.09 -2.36
C GLY A 46 -8.40 8.45 -1.55
N LEU A 47 -8.53 7.13 -1.60
CA LEU A 47 -9.56 6.40 -0.85
C LEU A 47 -9.10 5.98 0.55
N GLY A 48 -7.81 6.16 0.87
CA GLY A 48 -7.18 5.69 2.10
C GLY A 48 -6.53 4.32 1.91
N ALA A 49 -5.19 4.24 1.86
CA ALA A 49 -4.47 2.99 1.58
C ALA A 49 -4.73 1.92 2.65
N VAL A 50 -4.72 2.29 3.92
CA VAL A 50 -4.93 1.35 5.04
C VAL A 50 -6.34 0.78 5.04
N PRO A 51 -7.43 1.57 4.96
CA PRO A 51 -8.79 1.03 4.86
C PRO A 51 -9.00 0.17 3.61
N VAL A 52 -8.41 0.58 2.48
CA VAL A 52 -8.49 -0.18 1.22
C VAL A 52 -7.79 -1.53 1.35
N ALA A 53 -6.57 -1.58 1.92
CA ALA A 53 -5.86 -2.82 2.18
C ALA A 53 -6.69 -3.76 3.07
N GLY A 54 -7.28 -3.23 4.16
CA GLY A 54 -8.15 -4.00 5.05
C GLY A 54 -9.39 -4.54 4.35
N ALA A 55 -10.00 -3.77 3.45
CA ALA A 55 -11.18 -4.21 2.69
C ALA A 55 -10.86 -5.32 1.68
N LEU A 56 -9.64 -5.34 1.13
CA LEU A 56 -9.20 -6.33 0.15
C LEU A 56 -8.58 -7.58 0.78
N GLU A 57 -8.15 -7.53 2.04
CA GLU A 57 -7.53 -8.66 2.74
C GLU A 57 -8.35 -9.96 2.69
N PRO A 58 -9.70 -9.95 2.85
CA PRO A 58 -10.52 -11.16 2.77
C PRO A 58 -10.54 -11.84 1.38
N LEU A 59 -10.06 -11.14 0.33
CA LEU A 59 -9.96 -11.68 -1.02
C LEU A 59 -8.68 -12.49 -1.24
N ASP A 60 -7.85 -12.63 -0.22
CA ASP A 60 -6.56 -13.32 -0.28
C ASP A 60 -5.64 -12.80 -1.40
N PRO A 61 -5.39 -11.47 -1.48
CA PRO A 61 -4.48 -10.92 -2.48
C PRO A 61 -3.06 -11.48 -2.26
N TRP A 62 -2.28 -11.56 -3.35
CA TRP A 62 -0.86 -11.89 -3.21
C TRP A 62 -0.14 -10.83 -2.38
N GLY A 63 -0.46 -9.57 -2.60
CA GLY A 63 0.15 -8.45 -1.91
C GLY A 63 -0.38 -7.10 -2.39
N PHE A 64 0.33 -6.06 -1.99
CA PHE A 64 -0.02 -4.68 -2.33
C PHE A 64 1.14 -3.98 -3.05
N GLY A 65 0.81 -3.12 -4.00
CA GLY A 65 1.76 -2.27 -4.71
C GLY A 65 1.61 -0.82 -4.26
N VAL A 66 2.72 -0.19 -3.91
CA VAL A 66 2.81 1.23 -3.53
C VAL A 66 3.84 1.94 -4.41
N ALA A 67 3.81 3.28 -4.45
CA ALA A 67 4.77 4.02 -5.24
C ALA A 67 6.09 4.20 -4.52
N THR A 68 6.08 4.44 -3.19
CA THR A 68 7.25 4.88 -2.43
C THR A 68 7.50 4.03 -1.19
N VAL A 69 8.71 4.11 -0.66
CA VAL A 69 9.09 3.44 0.59
C VAL A 69 8.25 3.92 1.77
N PRO A 70 8.02 5.22 1.99
CA PRO A 70 7.14 5.68 3.07
C PRO A 70 5.73 5.11 3.01
N GLU A 71 5.11 5.00 1.82
CA GLU A 71 3.80 4.38 1.67
C GLU A 71 3.81 2.90 2.11
N GLY A 72 4.86 2.18 1.78
CA GLY A 72 5.03 0.79 2.21
C GLY A 72 5.22 0.64 3.72
N VAL A 73 5.98 1.53 4.34
CA VAL A 73 6.18 1.59 5.79
C VAL A 73 4.85 1.85 6.50
N GLU A 74 4.06 2.80 6.02
CA GLU A 74 2.73 3.09 6.58
C GLU A 74 1.82 1.85 6.62
N LEU A 75 1.81 1.08 5.54
CA LEU A 75 1.04 -0.18 5.51
C LEU A 75 1.58 -1.21 6.51
N ARG A 76 2.90 -1.32 6.67
CA ARG A 76 3.50 -2.20 7.69
C ARG A 76 3.13 -1.79 9.10
N ASP A 77 3.21 -0.50 9.40
CA ASP A 77 2.85 0.06 10.71
C ASP A 77 1.37 -0.16 11.03
N ALA A 78 0.53 -0.20 10.00
CA ALA A 78 -0.89 -0.54 10.13
C ALA A 78 -1.17 -2.06 10.24
N GLY A 79 -0.13 -2.91 10.24
CA GLY A 79 -0.27 -4.34 10.45
C GLY A 79 -0.45 -5.19 9.19
N VAL A 80 -0.27 -4.61 7.99
CA VAL A 80 -0.30 -5.39 6.75
C VAL A 80 0.88 -6.36 6.72
N SER A 81 0.61 -7.66 6.67
CA SER A 81 1.64 -8.72 6.66
C SER A 81 1.96 -9.25 5.26
N ARG A 82 1.10 -8.98 4.29
CA ARG A 82 1.27 -9.42 2.89
C ARG A 82 2.51 -8.80 2.25
N PRO A 83 3.06 -9.39 1.16
CA PRO A 83 4.09 -8.74 0.38
C PRO A 83 3.70 -7.33 -0.03
N ILE A 84 4.62 -6.39 0.09
CA ILE A 84 4.45 -5.00 -0.35
C ILE A 84 5.54 -4.71 -1.36
N LEU A 85 5.15 -4.42 -2.60
CA LEU A 85 6.03 -4.08 -3.71
C LEU A 85 6.08 -2.56 -3.87
N VAL A 86 7.29 -1.99 -3.82
CA VAL A 86 7.51 -0.59 -4.16
C VAL A 86 7.75 -0.49 -5.66
N LEU A 87 6.83 0.19 -6.36
CA LEU A 87 6.78 0.23 -7.83
C LEU A 87 7.75 1.23 -8.44
N SER A 88 8.03 2.34 -7.75
CA SER A 88 9.00 3.33 -8.23
C SER A 88 10.43 2.85 -7.99
N PRO A 89 11.39 3.30 -8.80
CA PRO A 89 12.81 3.08 -8.50
C PRO A 89 13.15 3.61 -7.10
N VAL A 90 13.91 2.84 -6.35
CA VAL A 90 14.36 3.19 -5.00
C VAL A 90 15.83 3.56 -5.01
N LEU A 91 16.19 4.49 -4.14
CA LEU A 91 17.58 4.93 -3.99
C LEU A 91 18.32 4.02 -3.00
N PRO A 92 19.64 3.85 -3.14
CA PRO A 92 20.42 2.98 -2.24
C PRO A 92 20.32 3.35 -0.75
N ASP A 93 20.13 4.60 -0.41
CA ASP A 93 19.94 5.06 0.96
C ASP A 93 18.59 4.66 1.58
N GLU A 94 17.61 4.26 0.76
CA GLU A 94 16.32 3.74 1.20
C GLU A 94 16.35 2.23 1.50
N TYR A 95 17.38 1.51 1.04
CA TYR A 95 17.46 0.05 1.18
C TYR A 95 17.39 -0.44 2.63
N PRO A 96 18.08 0.18 3.60
CA PRO A 96 17.97 -0.25 5.00
C PRO A 96 16.54 -0.19 5.54
N THR A 97 15.81 0.89 5.22
CA THR A 97 14.39 1.05 5.61
C THR A 97 13.53 -0.02 4.95
N MET A 98 13.74 -0.28 3.67
CA MET A 98 13.02 -1.32 2.95
C MET A 98 13.24 -2.71 3.55
N ARG A 99 14.49 -3.03 3.87
CA ARG A 99 14.85 -4.31 4.53
C ARG A 99 14.18 -4.43 5.89
N GLY A 100 14.26 -3.38 6.70
CA GLY A 100 13.65 -3.35 8.03
C GLY A 100 12.14 -3.52 8.00
N ALA A 101 11.47 -2.96 7.00
CA ALA A 101 10.03 -3.08 6.82
C ALA A 101 9.59 -4.29 5.96
N GLY A 102 10.53 -5.09 5.46
CA GLY A 102 10.23 -6.24 4.62
C GLY A 102 9.53 -5.85 3.31
N LEU A 103 9.94 -4.73 2.71
CA LEU A 103 9.41 -4.26 1.42
C LEU A 103 10.20 -4.88 0.26
N ARG A 104 9.55 -5.05 -0.87
CA ARG A 104 10.15 -5.57 -2.10
C ARG A 104 10.43 -4.44 -3.09
N PRO A 105 11.65 -4.31 -3.61
CA PRO A 105 11.98 -3.28 -4.59
C PRO A 105 11.59 -3.68 -6.01
N SER A 106 11.41 -2.67 -6.85
CA SER A 106 11.46 -2.81 -8.30
C SER A 106 12.84 -2.37 -8.78
N LEU A 107 13.62 -3.30 -9.32
CA LEU A 107 15.01 -3.08 -9.71
C LEU A 107 15.11 -3.07 -11.23
N GLY A 108 15.52 -1.92 -11.79
CA GLY A 108 15.54 -1.67 -13.24
C GLY A 108 16.90 -1.84 -13.93
N SER A 109 17.98 -2.18 -13.19
CA SER A 109 19.32 -2.31 -13.74
C SER A 109 20.14 -3.38 -13.03
N ALA A 110 21.15 -3.91 -13.72
CA ALA A 110 22.08 -4.87 -13.11
C ALA A 110 22.83 -4.29 -11.91
N SER A 111 23.19 -3.00 -11.94
CA SER A 111 23.83 -2.33 -10.81
C SER A 111 22.88 -2.24 -9.60
N ALA A 112 21.62 -1.86 -9.83
CA ALA A 112 20.62 -1.82 -8.74
C ALA A 112 20.39 -3.21 -8.12
N ILE A 113 20.36 -4.27 -8.92
CA ILE A 113 20.26 -5.64 -8.42
C ILE A 113 21.46 -6.00 -7.55
N ALA A 114 22.69 -5.69 -8.03
CA ALA A 114 23.91 -5.93 -7.28
C ALA A 114 23.95 -5.13 -5.96
N ASP A 115 23.54 -3.88 -5.99
CA ASP A 115 23.48 -3.01 -4.80
C ASP A 115 22.47 -3.56 -3.78
N TRP A 116 21.29 -3.93 -4.24
CA TRP A 116 20.27 -4.54 -3.37
C TRP A 116 20.76 -5.85 -2.75
N ALA A 117 21.41 -6.70 -3.54
CA ALA A 117 21.93 -7.98 -3.06
C ALA A 117 22.98 -7.79 -1.94
N ARG A 118 23.79 -6.72 -2.01
CA ARG A 118 24.80 -6.40 -0.97
C ARG A 118 24.20 -5.94 0.35
N THR A 119 22.95 -5.46 0.38
CA THR A 119 22.31 -4.92 1.60
C THR A 119 21.63 -5.97 2.44
N GLY A 120 21.44 -7.16 1.95
CA GLY A 120 20.77 -8.24 2.67
C GLY A 120 21.52 -9.52 2.51
N GLY A 121 21.93 -10.11 3.62
CA GLY A 121 22.21 -11.55 3.65
C GLY A 121 20.96 -12.27 3.15
N GLY A 122 21.11 -13.18 2.22
CA GLY A 122 20.11 -13.88 1.45
C GLY A 122 18.82 -14.28 2.11
#